data_ed05a1a3acae67df385753830ba24893
#
_entry.id   ed05a1a3acae67df385753830ba24893
#
_cell.length_a   1.000
_cell.length_b   1.000
_cell.length_c   1.000
_cell.angle_alpha   90.00
_cell.angle_beta   90.00
_cell.angle_gamma   90.00
#
_symmetry.space_group_name_H-M   'P 1'
#
loop_
_entity.id
_entity.type
_entity.pdbx_description
1 polymer ?
#
loop_
_entity_poly.entity_id
_entity_poly.type
_entity_poly.pdbx_seq_one_letter_code
_entity_poly.pdbx_strand_id
1 'polypeptide(L)'
;MKFFILSGSHRAEAQTLKVAEYIEGVLRREHPAAETHLYSLSGNPLPLWDETTGGAPDALWDPISAELKVADALVVCTPEWSGMATPGVKNFLLNCTASEIGHKPGLIVTVSAMRGGSYPIAELRMSGTKNNRLCWIPEHVIIHHAEQNLNAADGTPDLGKEDALQRKRLRYALKVLEAYGHALKGVRSSGALDHKNFPSGM
;
A
#
# COMPACT_ATOMS: atom_id res chain seq x y z
N MET A 1 14.58 2.69 -7.32
CA MET A 1 13.88 2.30 -6.07
C MET A 1 12.73 1.39 -6.42
N LYS A 2 12.45 0.35 -5.63
CA LYS A 2 11.39 -0.62 -5.90
C LYS A 2 10.17 -0.38 -5.02
N PHE A 3 9.00 -0.26 -5.63
CA PHE A 3 7.72 -0.06 -4.96
C PHE A 3 6.85 -1.30 -5.05
N PHE A 4 6.31 -1.73 -3.93
CA PHE A 4 5.27 -2.73 -3.88
C PHE A 4 3.91 -2.03 -3.73
N ILE A 5 2.98 -2.30 -4.63
CA ILE A 5 1.65 -1.69 -4.65
C ILE A 5 0.62 -2.78 -4.37
N LEU A 6 -0.11 -2.66 -3.26
CA LEU A 6 -1.21 -3.55 -2.92
C LEU A 6 -2.54 -2.94 -3.35
N SER A 7 -3.29 -3.64 -4.20
CA SER A 7 -4.71 -3.38 -4.42
C SER A 7 -5.55 -4.25 -3.49
N GLY A 8 -6.07 -3.64 -2.43
CA GLY A 8 -6.68 -4.30 -1.28
C GLY A 8 -8.17 -4.65 -1.42
N SER A 9 -8.74 -4.60 -2.62
CA SER A 9 -10.11 -5.04 -2.88
C SER A 9 -10.10 -6.44 -3.49
N HIS A 10 -10.93 -7.33 -2.97
CA HIS A 10 -11.12 -8.66 -3.57
C HIS A 10 -12.33 -8.74 -4.53
N ARG A 11 -12.99 -7.61 -4.83
CA ARG A 11 -14.03 -7.54 -5.86
C ARG A 11 -13.40 -7.63 -7.25
N ALA A 12 -14.08 -8.31 -8.19
CA ALA A 12 -13.57 -8.52 -9.55
C ALA A 12 -13.30 -7.17 -10.30
N GLU A 13 -14.27 -6.27 -10.28
CA GLU A 13 -14.15 -4.96 -10.94
C GLU A 13 -13.99 -3.84 -9.89
N ALA A 14 -12.81 -3.81 -9.27
CA ALA A 14 -12.56 -2.90 -8.15
C ALA A 14 -12.01 -1.55 -8.62
N GLN A 15 -12.65 -0.46 -8.23
CA GLN A 15 -12.08 0.89 -8.40
C GLN A 15 -10.70 1.02 -7.72
N THR A 16 -10.46 0.24 -6.68
CA THR A 16 -9.16 0.16 -6.01
C THR A 16 -8.05 -0.35 -6.92
N LEU A 17 -8.34 -1.32 -7.79
CA LEU A 17 -7.37 -1.82 -8.77
C LEU A 17 -7.05 -0.72 -9.80
N LYS A 18 -8.07 -0.05 -10.35
CA LYS A 18 -7.86 1.09 -11.26
C LYS A 18 -6.95 2.17 -10.63
N VAL A 19 -7.19 2.51 -9.35
CA VAL A 19 -6.35 3.49 -8.64
C VAL A 19 -4.92 2.98 -8.48
N ALA A 20 -4.73 1.70 -8.15
CA ALA A 20 -3.42 1.10 -8.03
C ALA A 20 -2.65 1.07 -9.36
N GLU A 21 -3.32 0.74 -10.45
CA GLU A 21 -2.77 0.80 -11.83
C GLU A 21 -2.41 2.23 -12.23
N TYR A 22 -3.25 3.21 -11.87
CA TYR A 22 -2.93 4.62 -12.09
C TYR A 22 -1.66 5.04 -11.35
N ILE A 23 -1.51 4.63 -10.08
CA ILE A 23 -0.31 4.87 -9.27
C ILE A 23 0.92 4.25 -9.92
N GLU A 24 0.82 2.99 -10.35
CA GLU A 24 1.90 2.30 -11.06
C GLU A 24 2.30 3.06 -12.32
N GLY A 25 1.32 3.52 -13.10
CA GLY A 25 1.56 4.34 -14.29
C GLY A 25 2.26 5.67 -13.99
N VAL A 26 1.90 6.35 -12.91
CA VAL A 26 2.57 7.58 -12.46
C VAL A 26 4.03 7.28 -12.08
N LEU A 27 4.27 6.25 -11.27
CA LEU A 27 5.63 5.87 -10.86
C LEU A 27 6.51 5.55 -12.07
N ARG A 28 6.02 4.77 -13.02
CA ARG A 28 6.79 4.42 -14.24
C ARG A 28 7.12 5.62 -15.13
N ARG A 29 6.20 6.61 -15.20
CA ARG A 29 6.40 7.80 -16.07
C ARG A 29 7.27 8.88 -15.41
N GLU A 30 7.03 9.15 -14.14
CA GLU A 30 7.59 10.31 -13.45
C GLU A 30 8.82 9.98 -12.59
N HIS A 31 9.06 8.67 -12.34
CA HIS A 31 10.19 8.17 -11.57
C HIS A 31 10.93 7.09 -12.40
N PRO A 32 11.70 7.46 -13.43
CA PRO A 32 12.22 6.52 -14.43
C PRO A 32 13.17 5.45 -13.87
N ALA A 33 13.72 5.67 -12.67
CA ALA A 33 14.50 4.67 -11.94
C ALA A 33 13.67 3.80 -10.98
N ALA A 34 12.32 3.96 -10.99
CA ALA A 34 11.44 3.15 -10.15
C ALA A 34 11.08 1.84 -10.83
N GLU A 35 11.21 0.76 -10.09
CA GLU A 35 10.62 -0.54 -10.40
C GLU A 35 9.31 -0.69 -9.61
N THR A 36 8.32 -1.30 -10.18
CA THR A 36 7.01 -1.50 -9.55
C THR A 36 6.58 -2.95 -9.60
N HIS A 37 6.00 -3.43 -8.50
CA HIS A 37 5.27 -4.69 -8.46
C HIS A 37 3.87 -4.41 -7.92
N LEU A 38 2.84 -4.65 -8.73
CA LEU A 38 1.44 -4.52 -8.36
C LEU A 38 0.88 -5.90 -8.02
N TYR A 39 0.40 -6.05 -6.78
CA TYR A 39 -0.34 -7.23 -6.33
C TYR A 39 -1.79 -6.86 -6.03
N SER A 40 -2.73 -7.59 -6.63
CA SER A 40 -4.17 -7.40 -6.41
C SER A 40 -4.77 -8.57 -5.66
N LEU A 41 -5.58 -8.27 -4.64
CA LEU A 41 -6.39 -9.28 -3.96
C LEU A 41 -7.59 -9.74 -4.80
N SER A 42 -7.93 -9.02 -5.88
CA SER A 42 -8.96 -9.44 -6.83
C SER A 42 -8.49 -10.68 -7.61
N GLY A 43 -9.24 -11.75 -7.49
CA GLY A 43 -8.88 -13.04 -8.10
C GLY A 43 -7.75 -13.80 -7.41
N ASN A 44 -7.06 -13.18 -6.44
CA ASN A 44 -5.96 -13.76 -5.67
C ASN A 44 -6.17 -13.58 -4.16
N PRO A 45 -7.30 -14.03 -3.59
CA PRO A 45 -7.55 -13.90 -2.17
C PRO A 45 -6.59 -14.80 -1.39
N LEU A 46 -5.91 -14.23 -0.39
CA LEU A 46 -5.15 -15.03 0.56
C LEU A 46 -6.10 -15.72 1.54
N PRO A 47 -5.86 -16.99 1.89
CA PRO A 47 -6.54 -17.61 3.03
C PRO A 47 -6.42 -16.73 4.26
N LEU A 48 -7.43 -16.77 5.14
CA LEU A 48 -7.35 -16.02 6.38
C LEU A 48 -6.16 -16.51 7.20
N TRP A 49 -5.41 -15.57 7.75
CA TRP A 49 -4.33 -15.87 8.68
C TRP A 49 -4.88 -16.64 9.89
N ASP A 50 -4.23 -17.72 10.21
CA ASP A 50 -4.59 -18.59 11.33
C ASP A 50 -3.32 -18.91 12.11
N GLU A 51 -3.37 -18.74 13.43
CA GLU A 51 -2.21 -18.97 14.31
C GLU A 51 -1.72 -20.43 14.25
N THR A 52 -2.61 -21.38 13.98
CA THR A 52 -2.26 -22.81 13.92
C THR A 52 -1.55 -23.18 12.61
N THR A 53 -1.81 -22.46 11.53
CA THR A 53 -1.22 -22.71 10.20
C THR A 53 -0.06 -21.77 9.87
N GLY A 54 0.12 -20.70 10.64
CA GLY A 54 1.19 -19.73 10.43
C GLY A 54 0.96 -18.77 9.27
N GLY A 55 -0.24 -18.66 8.73
CA GLY A 55 -0.59 -17.73 7.66
C GLY A 55 -0.93 -18.42 6.32
N ALA A 56 -0.77 -17.69 5.23
CA ALA A 56 -1.01 -18.24 3.89
C ALA A 56 0.03 -19.33 3.55
N PRO A 57 -0.38 -20.41 2.84
CA PRO A 57 0.55 -21.45 2.40
C PRO A 57 1.75 -20.88 1.62
N ASP A 58 2.94 -21.45 1.81
CA ASP A 58 4.19 -21.01 1.19
C ASP A 58 4.06 -20.84 -0.32
N ALA A 59 3.40 -21.78 -1.00
CA ALA A 59 3.19 -21.72 -2.44
C ALA A 59 2.46 -20.44 -2.92
N LEU A 60 1.63 -19.84 -2.07
CA LEU A 60 0.94 -18.58 -2.34
C LEU A 60 1.72 -17.37 -1.82
N TRP A 61 2.38 -17.52 -0.66
CA TRP A 61 3.03 -16.41 0.02
C TRP A 61 4.45 -16.14 -0.48
N ASP A 62 5.24 -17.16 -0.79
CA ASP A 62 6.65 -17.01 -1.18
C ASP A 62 6.88 -16.06 -2.34
N PRO A 63 6.09 -16.08 -3.44
CA PRO A 63 6.26 -15.11 -4.52
C PRO A 63 6.00 -13.67 -4.06
N ILE A 64 5.00 -13.46 -3.20
CA ILE A 64 4.65 -12.15 -2.64
C ILE A 64 5.75 -11.68 -1.68
N SER A 65 6.17 -12.57 -0.78
CA SER A 65 7.25 -12.32 0.18
C SER A 65 8.55 -11.93 -0.51
N ALA A 66 8.92 -12.61 -1.60
CA ALA A 66 10.11 -12.28 -2.38
C ALA A 66 10.06 -10.85 -2.92
N GLU A 67 8.93 -10.43 -3.49
CA GLU A 67 8.73 -9.07 -4.00
C GLU A 67 8.71 -8.03 -2.87
N LEU A 68 8.07 -8.35 -1.74
CA LEU A 68 8.05 -7.48 -0.56
C LEU A 68 9.46 -7.29 0.01
N LYS A 69 10.28 -8.36 0.11
CA LYS A 69 11.65 -8.29 0.65
C LYS A 69 12.53 -7.33 -0.14
N VAL A 70 12.42 -7.33 -1.45
CA VAL A 70 13.24 -6.46 -2.33
C VAL A 70 12.65 -5.07 -2.51
N ALA A 71 11.39 -4.84 -2.14
CA ALA A 71 10.78 -3.52 -2.20
C ALA A 71 11.42 -2.55 -1.18
N ASP A 72 11.51 -1.29 -1.57
CA ASP A 72 12.00 -0.19 -0.72
C ASP A 72 10.88 0.55 -0.01
N ALA A 73 9.68 0.55 -0.59
CA ALA A 73 8.49 1.26 -0.11
C ALA A 73 7.21 0.53 -0.53
N LEU A 74 6.14 0.74 0.24
CA LEU A 74 4.83 0.17 -0.03
C LEU A 74 3.79 1.25 -0.30
N VAL A 75 2.88 0.98 -1.25
CA VAL A 75 1.62 1.70 -1.41
C VAL A 75 0.48 0.72 -1.11
N VAL A 76 -0.32 1.03 -0.11
CA VAL A 76 -1.46 0.19 0.28
C VAL A 76 -2.75 0.90 -0.11
N CYS A 77 -3.37 0.43 -1.19
CA CYS A 77 -4.67 0.90 -1.66
C CYS A 77 -5.77 0.06 -1.01
N THR A 78 -6.69 0.70 -0.30
CA THR A 78 -7.83 0.03 0.33
C THR A 78 -9.13 0.76 0.02
N PRO A 79 -10.21 0.07 -0.37
CA PRO A 79 -11.52 0.70 -0.35
C PRO A 79 -11.98 0.87 1.10
N GLU A 80 -12.91 1.81 1.32
CA GLU A 80 -13.64 1.88 2.58
C GLU A 80 -14.92 1.06 2.48
N TRP A 81 -15.03 0.01 3.30
CA TRP A 81 -16.23 -0.78 3.47
C TRP A 81 -16.76 -0.67 4.88
N SER A 82 -17.98 -0.17 5.02
CA SER A 82 -18.61 0.04 6.34
C SER A 82 -17.71 0.81 7.32
N GLY A 83 -16.96 1.80 6.84
CA GLY A 83 -16.03 2.57 7.66
C GLY A 83 -14.73 1.83 8.05
N MET A 84 -14.34 0.78 7.33
CA MET A 84 -13.15 -0.02 7.64
C MET A 84 -12.26 -0.18 6.41
N ALA A 85 -10.97 -0.40 6.64
CA ALA A 85 -10.11 -1.06 5.68
C ALA A 85 -10.62 -2.48 5.44
N THR A 86 -10.43 -3.01 4.23
CA THR A 86 -10.96 -4.35 3.93
C THR A 86 -10.32 -5.43 4.79
N PRO A 87 -11.07 -6.49 5.13
CA PRO A 87 -10.49 -7.66 5.79
C PRO A 87 -9.29 -8.23 5.04
N GLY A 88 -9.31 -8.18 3.70
CA GLY A 88 -8.19 -8.63 2.88
C GLY A 88 -6.90 -7.84 3.09
N VAL A 89 -6.96 -6.52 3.23
CA VAL A 89 -5.78 -5.70 3.57
C VAL A 89 -5.25 -6.05 4.95
N LYS A 90 -6.14 -6.18 5.93
CA LYS A 90 -5.72 -6.57 7.29
C LYS A 90 -5.11 -7.96 7.31
N ASN A 91 -5.69 -8.90 6.59
CA ASN A 91 -5.17 -10.25 6.43
C ASN A 91 -3.80 -10.26 5.73
N PHE A 92 -3.61 -9.44 4.69
CA PHE A 92 -2.31 -9.26 4.04
C PHE A 92 -1.25 -8.77 5.03
N LEU A 93 -1.57 -7.76 5.85
CA LEU A 93 -0.65 -7.23 6.86
C LEU A 93 -0.35 -8.23 7.99
N LEU A 94 -1.28 -9.14 8.31
CA LEU A 94 -1.05 -10.24 9.26
C LEU A 94 -0.06 -11.28 8.71
N ASN A 95 -0.05 -11.53 7.40
CA ASN A 95 0.92 -12.41 6.76
C ASN A 95 2.33 -11.79 6.65
N CYS A 96 2.44 -10.46 6.70
CA CYS A 96 3.73 -9.77 6.63
C CYS A 96 4.49 -9.84 7.96
N THR A 97 5.78 -10.11 7.89
CA THR A 97 6.70 -10.02 9.02
C THR A 97 7.67 -8.84 8.86
N ALA A 98 8.51 -8.62 9.86
CA ALA A 98 9.56 -7.62 9.77
C ALA A 98 10.60 -7.94 8.69
N SER A 99 10.73 -9.21 8.25
CA SER A 99 11.65 -9.58 7.17
C SER A 99 11.21 -9.06 5.80
N GLU A 100 9.90 -8.92 5.59
CA GLU A 100 9.34 -8.39 4.35
C GLU A 100 9.27 -6.86 4.35
N ILE A 101 8.65 -6.29 5.39
CA ILE A 101 8.24 -4.87 5.38
C ILE A 101 8.76 -4.06 6.56
N GLY A 102 9.59 -4.65 7.40
CA GLY A 102 10.11 -3.98 8.60
C GLY A 102 10.91 -2.72 8.28
N HIS A 103 10.55 -1.62 8.93
CA HIS A 103 11.20 -0.31 8.77
C HIS A 103 11.22 0.20 7.31
N LYS A 104 10.27 -0.25 6.49
CA LYS A 104 10.00 0.32 5.17
C LYS A 104 8.88 1.35 5.27
N PRO A 105 8.91 2.43 4.48
CA PRO A 105 7.81 3.40 4.48
C PRO A 105 6.60 2.84 3.75
N GLY A 106 5.42 3.15 4.27
CA GLY A 106 4.13 2.83 3.65
C GLY A 106 3.29 4.08 3.42
N LEU A 107 2.67 4.17 2.25
CA LEU A 107 1.66 5.17 1.91
C LEU A 107 0.27 4.51 1.93
N ILE A 108 -0.66 5.09 2.68
CA ILE A 108 -2.06 4.69 2.67
C ILE A 108 -2.78 5.47 1.58
N VAL A 109 -3.45 4.76 0.68
CA VAL A 109 -4.36 5.32 -0.33
C VAL A 109 -5.73 4.70 -0.13
N THR A 110 -6.72 5.51 0.24
CA THR A 110 -8.09 5.02 0.41
C THR A 110 -8.95 5.38 -0.79
N VAL A 111 -9.89 4.50 -1.11
CA VAL A 111 -10.74 4.62 -2.30
C VAL A 111 -12.20 4.56 -1.86
N SER A 112 -12.96 5.58 -2.21
CA SER A 112 -14.38 5.69 -1.85
C SER A 112 -15.23 6.03 -3.07
N ALA A 113 -16.40 5.40 -3.16
CA ALA A 113 -17.40 5.73 -4.17
C ALA A 113 -17.99 7.14 -3.97
N MET A 114 -17.97 7.64 -2.74
CA MET A 114 -18.48 8.97 -2.37
C MET A 114 -17.36 9.78 -1.67
N ARG A 115 -17.64 10.37 -0.51
CA ARG A 115 -16.73 11.23 0.25
C ARG A 115 -16.15 10.58 1.52
N GLY A 116 -16.21 9.26 1.61
CA GLY A 116 -15.55 8.49 2.67
C GLY A 116 -14.04 8.37 2.45
N GLY A 117 -13.41 7.48 3.21
CA GLY A 117 -11.98 7.15 3.08
C GLY A 117 -11.15 7.51 4.31
N SER A 118 -11.70 8.29 5.25
CA SER A 118 -10.95 8.73 6.43
C SER A 118 -10.81 7.64 7.51
N TYR A 119 -11.82 6.81 7.69
CA TYR A 119 -11.79 5.77 8.72
C TYR A 119 -10.72 4.70 8.47
N PRO A 120 -10.54 4.16 7.26
CA PRO A 120 -9.46 3.21 7.00
C PRO A 120 -8.07 3.79 7.24
N ILE A 121 -7.86 5.10 7.04
CA ILE A 121 -6.59 5.75 7.36
C ILE A 121 -6.33 5.70 8.86
N ALA A 122 -7.32 6.09 9.68
CA ALA A 122 -7.21 6.06 11.13
C ALA A 122 -6.98 4.63 11.63
N GLU A 123 -7.74 3.66 11.12
CA GLU A 123 -7.61 2.25 11.47
C GLU A 123 -6.23 1.69 11.18
N LEU A 124 -5.70 1.91 9.96
CA LEU A 124 -4.38 1.40 9.56
C LEU A 124 -3.23 2.10 10.28
N ARG A 125 -3.37 3.37 10.65
CA ARG A 125 -2.37 4.07 11.47
C ARG A 125 -2.35 3.59 12.91
N MET A 126 -3.49 3.19 13.45
CA MET A 126 -3.63 2.72 14.82
C MET A 126 -3.20 1.25 14.98
N SER A 127 -3.30 0.45 13.93
CA SER A 127 -3.14 -1.00 14.01
C SER A 127 -2.32 -1.58 12.83
N GLY A 128 -1.98 -2.87 12.94
CA GLY A 128 -1.38 -3.63 11.83
C GLY A 128 0.12 -3.45 11.64
N THR A 129 0.82 -2.70 12.51
CA THR A 129 2.26 -2.43 12.35
C THR A 129 3.13 -2.95 13.49
N LYS A 130 2.53 -3.48 14.54
CA LYS A 130 3.23 -3.89 15.77
C LYS A 130 4.37 -4.89 15.49
N ASN A 131 4.10 -5.98 14.80
CA ASN A 131 5.06 -7.06 14.58
C ASN A 131 5.81 -6.93 13.25
N ASN A 132 5.15 -6.49 12.19
CA ASN A 132 5.76 -6.31 10.88
C ASN A 132 6.58 -5.02 10.76
N ARG A 133 6.42 -4.07 11.69
CA ARG A 133 7.20 -2.81 11.80
C ARG A 133 7.16 -1.92 10.56
N LEU A 134 6.07 -1.95 9.80
CA LEU A 134 5.86 -1.01 8.70
C LEU A 134 5.76 0.43 9.23
N CYS A 135 6.41 1.38 8.55
CA CYS A 135 6.42 2.79 8.93
C CYS A 135 5.46 3.59 8.05
N TRP A 136 4.22 3.83 8.50
CA TRP A 136 3.31 4.71 7.78
C TRP A 136 3.87 6.12 7.72
N ILE A 137 4.06 6.66 6.50
CA ILE A 137 4.47 8.07 6.35
C ILE A 137 3.33 9.01 6.77
N PRO A 138 3.62 10.28 7.13
CA PRO A 138 2.57 11.25 7.51
C PRO A 138 1.52 11.48 6.42
N GLU A 139 1.95 11.42 5.15
CA GLU A 139 1.07 11.60 4.01
C GLU A 139 0.10 10.42 3.84
N HIS A 140 -1.07 10.71 3.33
CA HIS A 140 -2.05 9.76 2.85
C HIS A 140 -2.86 10.40 1.71
N VAL A 141 -3.53 9.59 0.94
CA VAL A 141 -4.39 10.07 -0.15
C VAL A 141 -5.77 9.42 -0.04
N ILE A 142 -6.81 10.23 -0.23
CA ILE A 142 -8.18 9.75 -0.34
C ILE A 142 -8.63 10.02 -1.79
N ILE A 143 -9.05 8.98 -2.48
CA ILE A 143 -9.68 9.08 -3.80
C ILE A 143 -11.18 9.02 -3.58
N HIS A 144 -11.81 10.20 -3.62
CA HIS A 144 -13.25 10.34 -3.57
C HIS A 144 -13.86 10.12 -4.96
N HIS A 145 -15.14 9.78 -5.01
CA HIS A 145 -15.89 9.60 -6.28
C HIS A 145 -15.10 8.77 -7.28
N ALA A 146 -14.56 7.63 -6.82
CA ALA A 146 -13.58 6.85 -7.57
C ALA A 146 -14.08 6.37 -8.95
N GLU A 147 -15.39 6.20 -9.12
CA GLU A 147 -15.98 5.85 -10.42
C GLU A 147 -15.87 6.98 -11.44
N GLN A 148 -15.78 8.22 -10.99
CA GLN A 148 -15.74 9.44 -11.83
C GLN A 148 -14.31 9.96 -12.03
N ASN A 149 -13.41 9.69 -11.08
CA ASN A 149 -12.06 10.23 -11.05
C ASN A 149 -11.02 9.21 -11.52
N LEU A 150 -9.88 9.69 -11.98
CA LEU A 150 -8.73 8.90 -12.49
C LEU A 150 -9.07 8.01 -13.71
N ASN A 151 -10.07 8.38 -14.51
CA ASN A 151 -10.46 7.62 -15.71
C ASN A 151 -9.73 8.09 -16.98
N ALA A 152 -9.46 9.37 -17.07
CA ALA A 152 -8.79 9.96 -18.24
C ALA A 152 -7.27 9.81 -18.14
N ALA A 153 -6.60 9.84 -19.30
CA ALA A 153 -5.14 9.91 -19.34
C ALA A 153 -4.63 11.23 -18.71
N ASP A 154 -3.40 11.21 -18.22
CA ASP A 154 -2.76 12.44 -17.76
C ASP A 154 -2.58 13.42 -18.92
N GLY A 155 -2.81 14.71 -18.63
CA GLY A 155 -2.77 15.77 -19.66
C GLY A 155 -4.05 15.93 -20.46
N THR A 156 -5.10 15.15 -20.20
CA THR A 156 -6.42 15.38 -20.80
C THR A 156 -6.91 16.79 -20.42
N PRO A 157 -7.33 17.62 -21.38
CA PRO A 157 -7.96 18.90 -21.10
C PRO A 157 -9.25 18.72 -20.27
N ASP A 158 -9.56 19.74 -19.47
CA ASP A 158 -10.82 19.83 -18.74
C ASP A 158 -11.11 18.71 -17.72
N LEU A 159 -10.07 18.16 -17.10
CA LEU A 159 -10.24 17.36 -15.89
C LEU A 159 -11.01 18.17 -14.85
N GLY A 160 -12.03 17.59 -14.25
CA GLY A 160 -12.76 18.22 -13.16
C GLY A 160 -11.82 18.64 -12.01
N LYS A 161 -12.14 19.73 -11.32
CA LYS A 161 -11.30 20.29 -10.25
C LYS A 161 -10.90 19.25 -9.18
N GLU A 162 -11.82 18.35 -8.84
CA GLU A 162 -11.57 17.29 -7.86
C GLU A 162 -10.57 16.25 -8.39
N ASP A 163 -10.74 15.78 -9.61
CA ASP A 163 -9.83 14.84 -10.25
C ASP A 163 -8.40 15.42 -10.34
N ALA A 164 -8.29 16.65 -10.82
CA ALA A 164 -7.01 17.34 -10.91
C ALA A 164 -6.32 17.50 -9.55
N LEU A 165 -7.08 17.82 -8.49
CA LEU A 165 -6.57 17.94 -7.13
C LEU A 165 -6.09 16.58 -6.57
N GLN A 166 -6.86 15.52 -6.78
CA GLN A 166 -6.50 14.17 -6.32
C GLN A 166 -5.23 13.67 -7.02
N ARG A 167 -5.10 13.90 -8.34
CA ARG A 167 -3.88 13.59 -9.10
C ARG A 167 -2.66 14.34 -8.55
N LYS A 168 -2.80 15.63 -8.31
CA LYS A 168 -1.73 16.46 -7.73
C LYS A 168 -1.31 15.98 -6.34
N ARG A 169 -2.29 15.67 -5.49
CA ARG A 169 -2.04 15.17 -4.14
C ARG A 169 -1.35 13.82 -4.16
N LEU A 170 -1.77 12.92 -5.05
CA LEU A 170 -1.17 11.61 -5.22
C LEU A 170 0.31 11.71 -5.62
N ARG A 171 0.63 12.51 -6.64
CA ARG A 171 2.02 12.73 -7.07
C ARG A 171 2.89 13.29 -5.95
N TYR A 172 2.36 14.25 -5.18
CA TYR A 172 3.07 14.77 -4.03
C TYR A 172 3.37 13.68 -3.00
N ALA A 173 2.36 12.87 -2.64
CA ALA A 173 2.53 11.80 -1.66
C ALA A 173 3.52 10.72 -2.12
N LEU A 174 3.56 10.40 -3.43
CA LEU A 174 4.53 9.46 -3.99
C LEU A 174 5.97 10.00 -3.93
N LYS A 175 6.18 11.29 -4.19
CA LYS A 175 7.51 11.93 -4.00
C LYS A 175 7.96 11.89 -2.55
N VAL A 176 7.05 12.13 -1.61
CA VAL A 176 7.36 12.03 -0.18
C VAL A 176 7.67 10.59 0.20
N LEU A 177 6.89 9.62 -0.29
CA LEU A 177 7.15 8.19 -0.06
C LEU A 177 8.54 7.78 -0.56
N GLU A 178 8.95 8.24 -1.73
CA GLU A 178 10.27 7.98 -2.29
C GLU A 178 11.38 8.54 -1.40
N ALA A 179 11.23 9.77 -0.91
CA ALA A 179 12.19 10.39 0.01
C ALA A 179 12.34 9.59 1.32
N TYR A 180 11.21 9.13 1.89
CA TYR A 180 11.23 8.22 3.04
C TYR A 180 11.87 6.88 2.71
N GLY A 181 11.64 6.33 1.50
CA GLY A 181 12.26 5.10 1.03
C GLY A 181 13.79 5.18 1.07
N HIS A 182 14.34 6.28 0.56
CA HIS A 182 15.78 6.54 0.60
C HIS A 182 16.29 6.69 2.04
N ALA A 183 15.62 7.49 2.87
CA ALA A 183 16.03 7.76 4.25
C ALA A 183 16.00 6.49 5.13
N LEU A 184 14.95 5.68 5.04
CA LEU A 184 14.79 4.48 5.87
C LEU A 184 15.69 3.31 5.45
N LYS A 185 16.35 3.36 4.27
CA LYS A 185 17.47 2.45 3.96
C LYS A 185 18.58 2.57 5.00
N GLY A 186 18.91 3.79 5.43
CA GLY A 186 19.88 4.03 6.48
C GLY A 186 19.50 3.38 7.81
N VAL A 187 18.22 3.40 8.18
CA VAL A 187 17.73 2.72 9.40
C VAL A 187 17.93 1.21 9.27
N ARG A 188 17.55 0.61 8.14
CA ARG A 188 17.68 -0.84 7.93
C ARG A 188 19.13 -1.33 7.89
N SER A 189 20.07 -0.48 7.48
CA SER A 189 21.51 -0.80 7.41
C SER A 189 22.31 -0.32 8.62
N SER A 190 21.69 0.33 9.59
CA SER A 190 22.40 0.98 10.72
C SER A 190 23.01 0.02 11.74
N GLY A 191 22.60 -1.26 11.75
CA GLY A 191 22.96 -2.21 12.80
C GLY A 191 22.17 -2.02 14.11
N ALA A 192 21.26 -1.03 14.19
CA ALA A 192 20.45 -0.77 15.38
C ALA A 192 19.29 -1.76 15.58
N LEU A 193 18.93 -2.53 14.53
CA LEU A 193 17.80 -3.41 14.55
C LEU A 193 18.18 -4.78 15.10
N ASP A 194 17.61 -5.15 16.23
CA ASP A 194 17.85 -6.44 16.88
C ASP A 194 16.56 -7.26 16.94
N HIS A 195 16.15 -7.79 15.79
CA HIS A 195 14.95 -8.62 15.67
C HIS A 195 15.12 -10.01 16.29
N LYS A 196 16.36 -10.43 16.59
CA LYS A 196 16.64 -11.70 17.24
C LYS A 196 16.24 -11.67 18.71
N ASN A 197 16.60 -10.59 19.41
CA ASN A 197 16.26 -10.42 20.82
C ASN A 197 14.89 -9.75 21.01
N PHE A 198 14.40 -9.00 20.02
CA PHE A 198 13.11 -8.32 20.03
C PHE A 198 12.25 -8.76 18.82
N PRO A 199 11.83 -10.04 18.76
CA PRO A 199 11.09 -10.58 17.60
C PRO A 199 9.70 -9.94 17.44
N SER A 200 9.06 -9.57 18.54
CA SER A 200 7.74 -8.94 18.55
C SER A 200 7.82 -7.47 18.94
N GLY A 201 6.91 -6.65 18.38
CA GLY A 201 6.71 -5.29 18.85
C GLY A 201 6.02 -5.25 20.22
N MET A 202 6.06 -4.11 20.87
CA MET A 202 5.35 -3.85 22.13
C MET A 202 3.87 -3.54 21.90
#